data_6551ade9ab9a0dd1cecb1f3bc5cbee2e
#
_entry.id   6551ade9ab9a0dd1cecb1f3bc5cbee2e
#
_cell.length_a   1.000
_cell.length_b   1.000
_cell.length_c   1.000
_cell.angle_alpha   90.00
_cell.angle_beta   90.00
_cell.angle_gamma   90.00
#
_symmetry.space_group_name_H-M   'P 1'
#
loop_
_entity.id
_entity.type
_entity.pdbx_description
1 polymer ?
#
loop_
_entity_poly.entity_id
_entity_poly.type
_entity_poly.pdbx_seq_one_letter_code
_entity_poly.pdbx_strand_id
1 'polypeptide(L)'
;YIAGVGLDRSEIAAAQQRIASLNQELAERLERITALHEIDRAITGSLALDLTLGVVLQQVTMRLRVDAAAILLYRPGTRTLSYSATRGTRTKRLSATTLRLGESLAGQVARTRERVLVTNREELLEAFSDPQFILEEEFHSYAAVPLIAKGQLQGVLELYHRAPLEATEEWLSYLVTLATQAAIALDSAKLFEELQRSNVELREAYDLTIEGWARALDLRDQDTRGHRERVPALTLRLAQHLGMSDEELVHVRRGALLHDIGKMGVPDRILLKPGPLDEEEWEIMRQHPVYAFQFIAPIPFLRPALDIPYAHHERWDGSGDPRGLQRELIPPAARIFAVVDVYDALTSNRPYRKALSAEEALAHIREQSGILFDPQVVAAFEEMMATEPRE
;
A
#
# COMPACT_ATOMS: atom_id res chain seq x y z
N TYR A 1 48.91 58.82 28.14
CA TYR A 1 49.04 58.51 26.70
C TYR A 1 47.94 57.50 26.36
N ILE A 2 46.90 57.98 25.74
CA ILE A 2 45.88 57.12 25.13
C ILE A 2 46.25 57.09 23.64
N ALA A 3 46.84 55.98 23.20
CA ALA A 3 47.05 55.73 21.79
C ALA A 3 45.69 55.37 21.18
N GLY A 4 45.04 56.29 20.48
CA GLY A 4 43.85 56.03 19.69
C GLY A 4 44.23 55.19 18.50
N VAL A 5 43.79 53.95 18.48
CA VAL A 5 43.81 53.06 17.29
C VAL A 5 42.72 53.56 16.33
N GLY A 6 43.16 54.49 15.42
CA GLY A 6 42.33 54.86 14.28
C GLY A 6 42.33 53.76 13.27
N LEU A 7 41.28 52.99 13.28
CA LEU A 7 41.01 52.06 12.17
C LEU A 7 40.87 52.88 10.88
N ASP A 8 41.66 52.54 9.88
CA ASP A 8 41.63 53.19 8.58
C ASP A 8 40.24 52.96 7.94
N ARG A 9 39.56 54.01 7.48
CA ARG A 9 38.26 53.95 6.82
C ARG A 9 38.24 52.98 5.62
N SER A 10 39.40 52.80 4.98
CA SER A 10 39.58 51.87 3.87
C SER A 10 39.52 50.40 4.33
N GLU A 11 40.09 50.08 5.51
CA GLU A 11 40.02 48.73 6.09
C GLU A 11 38.58 48.37 6.56
N ILE A 12 37.86 49.34 7.12
CA ILE A 12 36.46 49.17 7.52
C ILE A 12 35.60 48.94 6.28
N ALA A 13 35.79 49.69 5.21
CA ALA A 13 35.02 49.52 3.95
C ALA A 13 35.32 48.18 3.30
N ALA A 14 36.58 47.73 3.28
CA ALA A 14 37.00 46.43 2.76
C ALA A 14 36.38 45.26 3.59
N ALA A 15 36.38 45.38 4.92
CA ALA A 15 35.75 44.40 5.81
C ALA A 15 34.22 44.32 5.61
N GLN A 16 33.56 45.48 5.48
CA GLN A 16 32.10 45.53 5.18
C GLN A 16 31.78 44.90 3.83
N GLN A 17 32.56 45.12 2.80
CA GLN A 17 32.38 44.52 1.47
C GLN A 17 32.60 43.02 1.50
N ARG A 18 33.55 42.53 2.29
CA ARG A 18 33.83 41.11 2.47
C ARG A 18 32.71 40.42 3.28
N ILE A 19 32.17 41.06 4.32
CA ILE A 19 31.01 40.60 5.07
C ILE A 19 29.78 40.52 4.17
N ALA A 20 29.55 41.53 3.33
CA ALA A 20 28.42 41.52 2.39
C ALA A 20 28.52 40.36 1.37
N SER A 21 29.71 40.13 0.81
CA SER A 21 29.92 39.01 -0.12
C SER A 21 29.77 37.63 0.56
N LEU A 22 30.28 37.46 1.78
CA LEU A 22 30.11 36.22 2.56
C LEU A 22 28.64 35.97 2.96
N ASN A 23 27.93 37.03 3.32
CA ASN A 23 26.49 36.92 3.63
C ASN A 23 25.69 36.52 2.39
N GLN A 24 26.05 37.05 1.23
CA GLN A 24 25.40 36.65 -0.03
C GLN A 24 25.69 35.17 -0.37
N GLU A 25 26.93 34.73 -0.27
CA GLU A 25 27.33 33.34 -0.49
C GLU A 25 26.61 32.39 0.51
N LEU A 26 26.52 32.79 1.77
CA LEU A 26 25.81 32.03 2.80
C LEU A 26 24.31 31.94 2.51
N ALA A 27 23.69 33.05 2.09
CA ALA A 27 22.29 33.05 1.69
C ALA A 27 22.02 32.09 0.53
N GLU A 28 22.86 32.12 -0.51
CA GLU A 28 22.78 31.22 -1.65
C GLU A 28 22.96 29.73 -1.24
N ARG A 29 23.91 29.46 -0.34
CA ARG A 29 24.09 28.08 0.21
C ARG A 29 22.88 27.62 1.03
N LEU A 30 22.33 28.48 1.88
CA LEU A 30 21.12 28.19 2.65
C LEU A 30 19.91 27.91 1.74
N GLU A 31 19.74 28.69 0.68
CA GLU A 31 18.69 28.47 -0.30
C GLU A 31 18.84 27.11 -1.00
N ARG A 32 20.07 26.72 -1.38
CA ARG A 32 20.36 25.40 -1.97
C ARG A 32 20.00 24.25 -1.02
N ILE A 33 20.40 24.36 0.25
CA ILE A 33 20.09 23.35 1.28
C ILE A 33 18.57 23.25 1.50
N THR A 34 17.87 24.38 1.54
CA THR A 34 16.41 24.41 1.72
C THR A 34 15.70 23.72 0.56
N ALA A 35 16.12 23.96 -0.69
CA ALA A 35 15.54 23.30 -1.86
C ALA A 35 15.72 21.78 -1.82
N LEU A 36 16.91 21.31 -1.40
CA LEU A 36 17.17 19.89 -1.22
C LEU A 36 16.27 19.28 -0.12
N HIS A 37 16.12 19.99 1.00
CA HIS A 37 15.23 19.55 2.10
C HIS A 37 13.74 19.50 1.69
N GLU A 38 13.28 20.42 0.85
CA GLU A 38 11.90 20.42 0.36
C GLU A 38 11.64 19.25 -0.59
N ILE A 39 12.60 18.89 -1.44
CA ILE A 39 12.53 17.70 -2.28
C ILE A 39 12.56 16.44 -1.40
N ASP A 40 13.48 16.32 -0.47
CA ASP A 40 13.56 15.18 0.46
C ASP A 40 12.27 15.03 1.29
N ARG A 41 11.67 16.15 1.70
CA ARG A 41 10.42 16.16 2.45
C ARG A 41 9.22 15.79 1.59
N ALA A 42 9.22 16.15 0.31
CA ALA A 42 8.20 15.70 -0.64
C ALA A 42 8.31 14.20 -0.92
N ILE A 43 9.54 13.66 -0.99
CA ILE A 43 9.80 12.22 -1.13
C ILE A 43 9.29 11.44 0.09
N THR A 44 9.50 11.97 1.31
CA THR A 44 9.10 11.31 2.55
C THR A 44 7.66 11.55 2.96
N GLY A 45 7.05 12.66 2.52
CA GLY A 45 5.70 13.08 2.92
C GLY A 45 4.60 12.77 1.91
N SER A 46 4.92 12.55 0.64
CA SER A 46 3.98 12.17 -0.41
C SER A 46 4.54 11.03 -1.24
N LEU A 47 3.93 9.87 -1.08
CA LEU A 47 4.32 8.63 -1.76
C LEU A 47 3.69 8.52 -3.15
N ALA A 48 2.89 9.49 -3.58
CA ALA A 48 2.30 9.53 -4.91
C ALA A 48 3.29 10.15 -5.91
N LEU A 49 3.63 9.41 -6.95
CA LEU A 49 4.56 9.82 -8.02
C LEU A 49 4.21 11.20 -8.61
N ASP A 50 2.93 11.43 -8.90
CA ASP A 50 2.45 12.68 -9.51
C ASP A 50 2.73 13.92 -8.64
N LEU A 51 2.55 13.81 -7.32
CA LEU A 51 2.85 14.88 -6.37
C LEU A 51 4.36 15.15 -6.30
N THR A 52 5.16 14.11 -6.29
CA THR A 52 6.63 14.20 -6.30
C THR A 52 7.11 14.92 -7.57
N LEU A 53 6.60 14.53 -8.75
CA LEU A 53 6.89 15.19 -10.02
C LEU A 53 6.53 16.68 -10.01
N GLY A 54 5.36 17.03 -9.46
CA GLY A 54 4.91 18.40 -9.32
C GLY A 54 5.85 19.27 -8.47
N VAL A 55 6.29 18.76 -7.32
CA VAL A 55 7.23 19.45 -6.43
C VAL A 55 8.59 19.63 -7.11
N VAL A 56 9.12 18.59 -7.75
CA VAL A 56 10.37 18.66 -8.49
C VAL A 56 10.31 19.76 -9.56
N LEU A 57 9.28 19.76 -10.40
CA LEU A 57 9.11 20.77 -11.44
C LEU A 57 8.97 22.18 -10.89
N GLN A 58 8.30 22.32 -9.74
CA GLN A 58 8.19 23.61 -9.05
C GLN A 58 9.55 24.13 -8.60
N GLN A 59 10.33 23.30 -7.94
CA GLN A 59 11.66 23.68 -7.48
C GLN A 59 12.59 24.01 -8.66
N VAL A 60 12.58 23.20 -9.70
CA VAL A 60 13.37 23.40 -10.91
C VAL A 60 13.02 24.74 -11.58
N THR A 61 11.72 25.03 -11.83
CA THR A 61 11.33 26.28 -12.50
C THR A 61 11.64 27.50 -11.67
N MET A 62 11.43 27.45 -10.36
CA MET A 62 11.68 28.59 -9.47
C MET A 62 13.19 28.87 -9.30
N ARG A 63 13.98 27.83 -9.07
CA ARG A 63 15.40 27.98 -8.71
C ARG A 63 16.31 28.24 -9.92
N LEU A 64 16.00 27.62 -11.06
CA LEU A 64 16.72 27.86 -12.31
C LEU A 64 16.17 29.06 -13.09
N ARG A 65 15.08 29.68 -12.61
CA ARG A 65 14.40 30.83 -13.23
C ARG A 65 14.09 30.58 -14.71
N VAL A 66 13.59 29.37 -15.01
CA VAL A 66 13.12 29.01 -16.35
C VAL A 66 11.61 29.07 -16.45
N ASP A 67 11.08 29.34 -17.65
CA ASP A 67 9.64 29.57 -17.86
C ASP A 67 8.84 28.30 -17.80
N ALA A 68 9.39 27.17 -18.30
CA ALA A 68 8.71 25.89 -18.25
C ALA A 68 9.71 24.75 -18.05
N ALA A 69 9.18 23.63 -17.52
CA ALA A 69 9.92 22.40 -17.38
C ALA A 69 9.00 21.19 -17.58
N ALA A 70 9.58 20.07 -18.02
CA ALA A 70 8.91 18.81 -18.20
C ALA A 70 9.75 17.65 -17.68
N ILE A 71 9.10 16.62 -17.16
CA ILE A 71 9.74 15.35 -16.83
C ILE A 71 9.15 14.26 -17.73
N LEU A 72 10.06 13.58 -18.42
CA LEU A 72 9.75 12.37 -19.17
C LEU A 72 10.27 11.17 -18.39
N LEU A 73 9.39 10.19 -18.18
CA LEU A 73 9.78 8.93 -17.54
C LEU A 73 10.23 7.91 -18.58
N TYR A 74 11.32 7.24 -18.29
CA TYR A 74 11.83 6.17 -19.13
C TYR A 74 11.12 4.85 -18.82
N ARG A 75 10.65 4.18 -19.88
CA ARG A 75 10.02 2.85 -19.83
C ARG A 75 10.96 1.80 -20.45
N PRO A 76 11.66 1.01 -19.61
CA PRO A 76 12.65 0.03 -20.10
C PRO A 76 12.06 -1.01 -21.06
N GLY A 77 10.85 -1.52 -20.77
CA GLY A 77 10.19 -2.57 -21.56
C GLY A 77 9.90 -2.16 -23.02
N THR A 78 9.54 -0.90 -23.26
CA THR A 78 9.27 -0.36 -24.60
C THR A 78 10.42 0.48 -25.15
N ARG A 79 11.42 0.79 -24.34
CA ARG A 79 12.54 1.70 -24.65
C ARG A 79 12.07 3.06 -25.12
N THR A 80 11.07 3.62 -24.45
CA THR A 80 10.45 4.90 -24.76
C THR A 80 10.49 5.85 -23.57
N LEU A 81 10.37 7.16 -23.88
CA LEU A 81 10.13 8.23 -22.92
C LEU A 81 8.68 8.69 -23.06
N SER A 82 7.98 8.88 -21.95
CA SER A 82 6.63 9.44 -21.94
C SER A 82 6.59 10.68 -21.04
N TYR A 83 6.01 11.76 -21.53
CA TYR A 83 5.77 12.94 -20.69
C TYR A 83 4.85 12.57 -19.54
N SER A 84 5.30 12.81 -18.33
CA SER A 84 4.58 12.44 -17.09
C SER A 84 4.17 13.66 -16.29
N ALA A 85 4.93 14.75 -16.35
CA ALA A 85 4.55 16.02 -15.75
C ALA A 85 5.11 17.19 -16.53
N THR A 86 4.38 18.30 -16.57
CA THR A 86 4.79 19.55 -17.21
C THR A 86 4.39 20.73 -16.30
N ARG A 87 5.19 21.79 -16.33
CA ARG A 87 4.91 23.04 -15.59
C ARG A 87 5.33 24.24 -16.45
N GLY A 88 4.52 25.31 -16.45
CA GLY A 88 4.82 26.56 -17.14
C GLY A 88 4.54 26.59 -18.64
N THR A 89 4.11 25.47 -19.23
CA THR A 89 3.63 25.40 -20.63
C THR A 89 2.23 26.01 -20.73
N ARG A 90 1.98 26.75 -21.83
CA ARG A 90 0.67 27.34 -22.16
C ARG A 90 -0.27 26.33 -22.81
N THR A 91 0.31 25.33 -23.51
CA THR A 91 -0.43 24.31 -24.24
C THR A 91 -0.27 22.93 -23.58
N LYS A 92 -1.19 22.00 -23.89
CA LYS A 92 -1.12 20.60 -23.39
C LYS A 92 -0.52 19.65 -24.44
N ARG A 93 0.17 20.14 -25.46
CA ARG A 93 0.68 19.30 -26.56
C ARG A 93 1.64 18.19 -26.12
N LEU A 94 2.46 18.45 -25.11
CA LEU A 94 3.41 17.47 -24.60
C LEU A 94 2.76 16.27 -23.87
N SER A 95 1.62 16.46 -23.23
CA SER A 95 1.04 15.49 -22.29
C SER A 95 0.60 14.14 -22.89
N ALA A 96 0.52 14.02 -24.23
CA ALA A 96 0.12 12.79 -24.91
C ALA A 96 1.25 12.17 -25.76
N THR A 97 2.47 12.74 -25.72
CA THR A 97 3.56 12.36 -26.62
C THR A 97 4.46 11.30 -26.00
N THR A 98 4.73 10.25 -26.75
CA THR A 98 5.72 9.22 -26.42
C THR A 98 6.87 9.28 -27.43
N LEU A 99 8.10 9.34 -26.94
CA LEU A 99 9.31 9.50 -27.74
C LEU A 99 10.16 8.22 -27.67
N ARG A 100 10.77 7.80 -28.78
CA ARG A 100 11.76 6.74 -28.76
C ARG A 100 13.15 7.29 -28.44
N LEU A 101 14.01 6.41 -27.94
CA LEU A 101 15.40 6.77 -27.69
C LEU A 101 16.07 7.19 -29.01
N GLY A 102 16.62 8.41 -29.03
CA GLY A 102 17.38 8.97 -30.15
C GLY A 102 16.55 9.70 -31.23
N GLU A 103 15.19 9.73 -31.09
CA GLU A 103 14.32 10.40 -32.11
C GLU A 103 14.08 11.90 -31.82
N SER A 104 14.51 12.40 -30.68
CA SER A 104 14.34 13.82 -30.26
C SER A 104 15.51 14.24 -29.40
N LEU A 105 15.59 15.53 -29.02
CA LEU A 105 16.61 16.01 -28.08
C LEU A 105 16.55 15.24 -26.76
N ALA A 106 15.35 15.04 -26.18
CA ALA A 106 15.18 14.22 -24.98
C ALA A 106 15.56 12.75 -25.21
N GLY A 107 15.20 12.19 -26.37
CA GLY A 107 15.58 10.82 -26.76
C GLY A 107 17.09 10.67 -26.92
N GLN A 108 17.78 11.69 -27.42
CA GLN A 108 19.25 11.75 -27.50
C GLN A 108 19.86 11.76 -26.08
N VAL A 109 19.41 12.65 -25.19
CA VAL A 109 19.85 12.72 -23.79
C VAL A 109 19.66 11.37 -23.09
N ALA A 110 18.54 10.71 -23.29
CA ALA A 110 18.28 9.40 -22.71
C ALA A 110 19.23 8.32 -23.22
N ARG A 111 19.62 8.38 -24.50
CA ARG A 111 20.51 7.42 -25.15
C ARG A 111 21.98 7.64 -24.76
N THR A 112 22.45 8.90 -24.82
CA THR A 112 23.86 9.24 -24.55
C THR A 112 24.18 9.39 -23.09
N ARG A 113 23.15 9.67 -22.27
CA ARG A 113 23.26 10.08 -20.86
C ARG A 113 24.03 11.38 -20.66
N GLU A 114 24.11 12.19 -21.70
CA GLU A 114 24.74 13.49 -21.69
C GLU A 114 23.69 14.59 -21.78
N ARG A 115 23.99 15.75 -21.21
CA ARG A 115 23.12 16.92 -21.29
C ARG A 115 23.11 17.51 -22.70
N VAL A 116 22.00 18.10 -23.08
CA VAL A 116 21.85 18.91 -24.29
C VAL A 116 21.48 20.33 -23.90
N LEU A 117 22.07 21.32 -24.56
CA LEU A 117 21.80 22.74 -24.36
C LEU A 117 21.68 23.40 -25.72
N VAL A 118 20.58 24.12 -25.96
CA VAL A 118 20.33 24.92 -27.17
C VAL A 118 19.96 26.33 -26.69
N THR A 119 20.76 27.32 -27.06
CA THR A 119 20.64 28.69 -26.52
C THR A 119 20.05 29.69 -27.51
N ASN A 120 19.83 29.29 -28.77
CA ASN A 120 19.21 30.13 -29.77
C ASN A 120 17.97 29.47 -30.37
N ARG A 121 17.02 30.31 -30.83
CA ARG A 121 15.70 29.84 -31.29
C ARG A 121 15.77 29.12 -32.64
N GLU A 122 16.66 29.52 -33.55
CA GLU A 122 16.77 28.94 -34.87
C GLU A 122 17.22 27.48 -34.78
N GLU A 123 18.29 27.25 -34.04
CA GLU A 123 18.80 25.90 -33.72
C GLU A 123 17.73 25.04 -33.00
N LEU A 124 16.98 25.62 -32.08
CA LEU A 124 15.93 24.93 -31.38
C LEU A 124 14.79 24.50 -32.31
N LEU A 125 14.40 25.34 -33.26
CA LEU A 125 13.36 25.01 -34.26
C LEU A 125 13.80 23.92 -35.21
N GLU A 126 15.08 23.87 -35.54
CA GLU A 126 15.64 22.82 -36.42
C GLU A 126 15.77 21.47 -35.69
N ALA A 127 16.17 21.49 -34.42
CA ALA A 127 16.48 20.30 -33.64
C ALA A 127 15.26 19.67 -32.95
N PHE A 128 14.18 20.46 -32.73
CA PHE A 128 13.00 19.97 -31.97
C PHE A 128 12.05 19.22 -32.91
N SER A 129 11.55 18.07 -32.46
CA SER A 129 10.69 17.20 -33.27
C SER A 129 9.29 17.79 -33.59
N ASP A 130 8.82 18.75 -32.82
CA ASP A 130 7.60 19.53 -33.02
C ASP A 130 7.90 21.03 -32.98
N PRO A 131 8.39 21.63 -34.10
CA PRO A 131 8.71 23.08 -34.14
C PRO A 131 7.50 23.96 -33.85
N GLN A 132 6.28 23.50 -34.16
CA GLN A 132 5.06 24.25 -33.89
C GLN A 132 4.85 24.48 -32.37
N PHE A 133 5.20 23.50 -31.53
CA PHE A 133 5.19 23.67 -30.08
C PHE A 133 6.11 24.81 -29.63
N ILE A 134 7.34 24.87 -30.16
CA ILE A 134 8.31 25.92 -29.83
C ILE A 134 7.79 27.30 -30.23
N LEU A 135 7.13 27.41 -31.40
CA LEU A 135 6.54 28.65 -31.88
C LEU A 135 5.36 29.11 -31.03
N GLU A 136 4.42 28.23 -30.72
CA GLU A 136 3.23 28.53 -29.91
C GLU A 136 3.57 28.93 -28.48
N GLU A 137 4.57 28.28 -27.90
CA GLU A 137 5.04 28.58 -26.53
C GLU A 137 6.04 29.75 -26.46
N GLU A 138 6.52 30.26 -27.63
CA GLU A 138 7.51 31.32 -27.77
C GLU A 138 8.86 30.98 -27.10
N PHE A 139 9.23 29.70 -27.05
CA PHE A 139 10.50 29.29 -26.46
C PHE A 139 11.69 29.69 -27.34
N HIS A 140 12.75 30.17 -26.68
CA HIS A 140 13.99 30.63 -27.31
C HIS A 140 15.16 29.70 -27.00
N SER A 141 15.18 29.13 -25.81
CA SER A 141 16.27 28.27 -25.34
C SER A 141 15.72 26.99 -24.69
N TYR A 142 16.52 25.95 -24.75
CA TYR A 142 16.19 24.61 -24.26
C TYR A 142 17.41 24.00 -23.58
N ALA A 143 17.18 23.31 -22.47
CA ALA A 143 18.17 22.44 -21.85
C ALA A 143 17.52 21.11 -21.47
N ALA A 144 18.23 20.01 -21.62
CA ALA A 144 17.79 18.72 -21.14
C ALA A 144 18.92 17.96 -20.47
N VAL A 145 18.56 17.27 -19.38
CA VAL A 145 19.51 16.46 -18.59
C VAL A 145 18.92 15.11 -18.26
N PRO A 146 19.73 14.04 -18.23
CA PRO A 146 19.25 12.72 -17.85
C PRO A 146 19.00 12.67 -16.34
N LEU A 147 17.94 12.01 -15.95
CA LEU A 147 17.61 11.66 -14.57
C LEU A 147 18.17 10.27 -14.28
N ILE A 148 19.30 10.20 -13.61
CA ILE A 148 20.03 8.95 -13.34
C ILE A 148 20.09 8.71 -11.84
N ALA A 149 19.54 7.59 -11.37
CA ALA A 149 19.66 7.10 -10.00
C ALA A 149 20.30 5.72 -9.99
N LYS A 150 21.26 5.48 -9.09
CA LYS A 150 21.98 4.20 -8.96
C LYS A 150 22.51 3.66 -10.30
N GLY A 151 22.95 4.55 -11.21
CA GLY A 151 23.42 4.18 -12.55
C GLY A 151 22.33 3.82 -13.56
N GLN A 152 21.06 3.85 -13.17
CA GLN A 152 19.91 3.57 -14.04
C GLN A 152 19.25 4.87 -14.51
N LEU A 153 18.87 4.91 -15.79
CA LEU A 153 18.10 6.01 -16.35
C LEU A 153 16.66 5.91 -15.86
N GLN A 154 16.19 6.91 -15.12
CA GLN A 154 14.80 7.06 -14.67
C GLN A 154 13.97 7.88 -15.67
N GLY A 155 14.60 8.85 -16.33
CA GLY A 155 13.93 9.74 -17.27
C GLY A 155 14.82 10.84 -17.80
N VAL A 156 14.17 11.90 -18.27
CA VAL A 156 14.81 13.13 -18.74
C VAL A 156 14.08 14.32 -18.16
N LEU A 157 14.81 15.30 -17.67
CA LEU A 157 14.30 16.62 -17.29
C LEU A 157 14.56 17.58 -18.43
N GLU A 158 13.53 18.19 -18.97
CA GLU A 158 13.58 19.23 -19.98
C GLU A 158 13.25 20.58 -19.37
N LEU A 159 13.97 21.62 -19.80
CA LEU A 159 13.81 23.00 -19.40
C LEU A 159 13.63 23.87 -20.63
N TYR A 160 12.73 24.82 -20.55
CA TYR A 160 12.38 25.72 -21.63
C TYR A 160 12.39 27.17 -21.14
N HIS A 161 12.98 28.08 -21.92
CA HIS A 161 13.02 29.49 -21.58
C HIS A 161 12.64 30.35 -22.78
N ARG A 162 11.86 31.41 -22.54
CA ARG A 162 11.34 32.34 -23.56
C ARG A 162 12.31 33.46 -23.94
N ALA A 163 13.46 33.50 -23.28
CA ALA A 163 14.59 34.41 -23.54
C ALA A 163 15.88 33.61 -23.79
N PRO A 164 16.94 34.24 -24.30
CA PRO A 164 18.27 33.64 -24.33
C PRO A 164 18.70 33.17 -22.94
N LEU A 165 19.15 31.93 -22.84
CA LEU A 165 19.59 31.35 -21.56
C LEU A 165 21.11 31.54 -21.39
N GLU A 166 21.52 32.26 -20.35
CA GLU A 166 22.93 32.37 -19.93
C GLU A 166 23.25 31.16 -19.05
N ALA A 167 23.66 30.05 -19.69
CA ALA A 167 24.03 28.82 -18.99
C ALA A 167 25.47 28.91 -18.46
N THR A 168 25.67 29.57 -17.32
CA THR A 168 26.96 29.60 -16.64
C THR A 168 27.32 28.22 -16.08
N GLU A 169 28.60 27.95 -15.84
CA GLU A 169 29.02 26.67 -15.20
C GLU A 169 28.38 26.44 -13.85
N GLU A 170 28.09 27.50 -13.11
CA GLU A 170 27.38 27.42 -11.84
C GLU A 170 25.91 26.98 -12.04
N TRP A 171 25.21 27.58 -13.01
CA TRP A 171 23.85 27.22 -13.37
C TRP A 171 23.76 25.75 -13.84
N LEU A 172 24.71 25.31 -14.68
CA LEU A 172 24.79 23.93 -15.14
C LEU A 172 25.07 22.93 -14.00
N SER A 173 25.97 23.26 -13.10
CA SER A 173 26.28 22.45 -11.92
C SER A 173 25.05 22.30 -11.03
N TYR A 174 24.28 23.39 -10.86
CA TYR A 174 23.08 23.37 -10.06
C TYR A 174 21.95 22.58 -10.73
N LEU A 175 21.79 22.71 -12.05
CA LEU A 175 20.85 21.88 -12.84
C LEU A 175 21.15 20.38 -12.65
N VAL A 176 22.41 19.97 -12.75
CA VAL A 176 22.82 18.56 -12.56
C VAL A 176 22.51 18.09 -11.14
N THR A 177 22.71 18.95 -10.14
CA THR A 177 22.37 18.63 -8.75
C THR A 177 20.88 18.41 -8.57
N LEU A 178 20.02 19.30 -9.09
CA LEU A 178 18.58 19.17 -9.05
C LEU A 178 18.09 17.92 -9.83
N ALA A 179 18.67 17.65 -10.99
CA ALA A 179 18.36 16.46 -11.78
C ALA A 179 18.70 15.17 -11.03
N THR A 180 19.83 15.15 -10.31
CA THR A 180 20.23 14.00 -9.49
C THR A 180 19.23 13.77 -8.35
N GLN A 181 18.82 14.83 -7.65
CA GLN A 181 17.82 14.74 -6.58
C GLN A 181 16.45 14.29 -7.14
N ALA A 182 16.05 14.86 -8.28
CA ALA A 182 14.83 14.44 -8.97
C ALA A 182 14.87 12.95 -9.34
N ALA A 183 16.01 12.47 -9.83
CA ALA A 183 16.17 11.06 -10.19
C ALA A 183 16.05 10.13 -8.96
N ILE A 184 16.63 10.51 -7.82
CA ILE A 184 16.53 9.77 -6.56
C ILE A 184 15.07 9.76 -6.07
N ALA A 185 14.39 10.92 -6.14
CA ALA A 185 12.98 11.04 -5.77
C ALA A 185 12.08 10.11 -6.59
N LEU A 186 12.29 10.09 -7.89
CA LEU A 186 11.56 9.23 -8.83
C LEU A 186 11.81 7.75 -8.58
N ASP A 187 13.08 7.35 -8.38
CA ASP A 187 13.46 5.97 -8.07
C ASP A 187 12.79 5.49 -6.79
N SER A 188 12.81 6.34 -5.74
CA SER A 188 12.19 6.04 -4.45
C SER A 188 10.66 5.92 -4.54
N ALA A 189 9.99 6.85 -5.22
CA ALA A 189 8.53 6.81 -5.41
C ALA A 189 8.10 5.56 -6.20
N LYS A 190 8.81 5.23 -7.27
CA LYS A 190 8.55 4.04 -8.08
C LYS A 190 8.72 2.75 -7.28
N LEU A 191 9.84 2.61 -6.54
CA LEU A 191 10.08 1.44 -5.69
C LEU A 191 9.01 1.28 -4.62
N PHE A 192 8.52 2.39 -4.07
CA PHE A 192 7.44 2.35 -3.09
C PHE A 192 6.12 1.88 -3.70
N GLU A 193 5.74 2.39 -4.88
CA GLU A 193 4.55 1.92 -5.59
C GLU A 193 4.63 0.42 -5.95
N GLU A 194 5.80 -0.02 -6.42
CA GLU A 194 6.06 -1.44 -6.73
C GLU A 194 5.94 -2.30 -5.47
N LEU A 195 6.49 -1.85 -4.33
CA LEU A 195 6.39 -2.55 -3.05
C LEU A 195 4.94 -2.63 -2.56
N GLN A 196 4.19 -1.53 -2.63
CA GLN A 196 2.77 -1.53 -2.24
C GLN A 196 1.95 -2.50 -3.11
N ARG A 197 2.14 -2.45 -4.44
CA ARG A 197 1.46 -3.36 -5.36
C ARG A 197 1.79 -4.82 -5.03
N SER A 198 3.08 -5.14 -4.88
CA SER A 198 3.52 -6.49 -4.54
C SER A 198 2.95 -6.98 -3.19
N ASN A 199 2.82 -6.07 -2.21
CA ASN A 199 2.18 -6.40 -0.91
C ASN A 199 0.70 -6.72 -1.06
N VAL A 200 -0.04 -5.97 -1.90
CA VAL A 200 -1.45 -6.25 -2.17
C VAL A 200 -1.60 -7.59 -2.89
N GLU A 201 -0.85 -7.80 -3.98
CA GLU A 201 -0.87 -9.05 -4.75
C GLU A 201 -0.53 -10.27 -3.87
N LEU A 202 0.44 -10.13 -2.97
CA LEU A 202 0.82 -11.18 -2.03
C LEU A 202 -0.29 -11.51 -1.04
N ARG A 203 -0.96 -10.48 -0.48
CA ARG A 203 -2.10 -10.67 0.43
C ARG A 203 -3.28 -11.37 -0.28
N GLU A 204 -3.60 -10.95 -1.50
CA GLU A 204 -4.64 -11.59 -2.31
C GLU A 204 -4.30 -13.06 -2.63
N ALA A 205 -3.04 -13.35 -2.99
CA ALA A 205 -2.60 -14.72 -3.24
C ALA A 205 -2.71 -15.60 -1.99
N TYR A 206 -2.40 -15.07 -0.81
CA TYR A 206 -2.59 -15.79 0.45
C TYR A 206 -4.08 -16.06 0.74
N ASP A 207 -4.95 -15.07 0.57
CA ASP A 207 -6.38 -15.24 0.83
C ASP A 207 -7.02 -16.25 -0.14
N LEU A 208 -6.64 -16.22 -1.42
CA LEU A 208 -7.06 -17.23 -2.40
C LEU A 208 -6.57 -18.64 -2.06
N THR A 209 -5.36 -18.76 -1.49
CA THR A 209 -4.80 -20.03 -1.05
C THR A 209 -5.59 -20.59 0.15
N ILE A 210 -5.93 -19.74 1.12
CA ILE A 210 -6.76 -20.10 2.28
C ILE A 210 -8.14 -20.57 1.82
N GLU A 211 -8.78 -19.85 0.90
CA GLU A 211 -10.04 -20.27 0.30
C GLU A 211 -9.92 -21.60 -0.46
N GLY A 212 -8.78 -21.81 -1.12
CA GLY A 212 -8.48 -23.08 -1.77
C GLY A 212 -8.39 -24.25 -0.79
N TRP A 213 -7.73 -24.06 0.36
CA TRP A 213 -7.68 -25.08 1.42
C TRP A 213 -9.04 -25.37 2.03
N ALA A 214 -9.82 -24.33 2.33
CA ALA A 214 -11.17 -24.49 2.83
C ALA A 214 -12.05 -25.27 1.83
N ARG A 215 -11.96 -24.97 0.53
CA ARG A 215 -12.65 -25.73 -0.53
C ARG A 215 -12.21 -27.19 -0.63
N ALA A 216 -10.90 -27.45 -0.50
CA ALA A 216 -10.39 -28.83 -0.53
C ALA A 216 -10.90 -29.64 0.65
N LEU A 217 -11.03 -29.04 1.84
CA LEU A 217 -11.60 -29.69 3.01
C LEU A 217 -13.07 -30.05 2.78
N ASP A 218 -13.90 -29.15 2.24
CA ASP A 218 -15.32 -29.42 1.98
C ASP A 218 -15.55 -30.57 0.99
N LEU A 219 -14.64 -30.73 0.00
CA LEU A 219 -14.72 -31.88 -0.91
C LEU A 219 -14.53 -33.19 -0.16
N ARG A 220 -13.84 -33.16 0.99
CA ARG A 220 -13.60 -34.35 1.83
C ARG A 220 -14.66 -34.53 2.91
N ASP A 221 -15.05 -33.47 3.61
CA ASP A 221 -15.95 -33.52 4.78
C ASP A 221 -17.44 -33.59 4.42
N GLN A 222 -17.83 -33.29 3.17
CA GLN A 222 -19.21 -33.26 2.68
C GLN A 222 -20.14 -32.35 3.54
N ASP A 223 -19.62 -31.25 4.07
CA ASP A 223 -20.40 -30.32 4.88
C ASP A 223 -21.56 -29.68 4.10
N THR A 224 -22.51 -29.07 4.82
CA THR A 224 -23.72 -28.50 4.24
C THR A 224 -23.41 -27.43 3.20
N ARG A 225 -24.07 -27.53 2.04
CA ARG A 225 -23.88 -26.61 0.91
C ARG A 225 -24.05 -25.14 1.37
N GLY A 226 -23.05 -24.30 1.17
CA GLY A 226 -23.05 -22.86 1.49
C GLY A 226 -22.66 -22.50 2.93
N HIS A 227 -22.39 -23.46 3.83
CA HIS A 227 -21.92 -23.19 5.20
C HIS A 227 -20.68 -22.28 5.20
N ARG A 228 -19.70 -22.58 4.37
CA ARG A 228 -18.44 -21.83 4.24
C ARG A 228 -18.61 -20.38 3.80
N GLU A 229 -19.66 -20.03 3.08
CA GLU A 229 -19.94 -18.66 2.68
C GLU A 229 -20.74 -17.93 3.76
N ARG A 230 -21.72 -18.60 4.35
CA ARG A 230 -22.62 -18.00 5.35
C ARG A 230 -21.93 -17.75 6.68
N VAL A 231 -21.21 -18.74 7.23
CA VAL A 231 -20.61 -18.64 8.57
C VAL A 231 -19.54 -17.56 8.65
N PRO A 232 -18.54 -17.48 7.74
CA PRO A 232 -17.58 -16.37 7.79
C PRO A 232 -18.23 -15.00 7.58
N ALA A 233 -19.20 -14.89 6.67
CA ALA A 233 -19.90 -13.63 6.42
C ALA A 233 -20.66 -13.15 7.67
N LEU A 234 -21.39 -14.04 8.33
CA LEU A 234 -22.16 -13.71 9.52
C LEU A 234 -21.24 -13.45 10.74
N THR A 235 -20.14 -14.21 10.84
CA THR A 235 -19.11 -13.99 11.89
C THR A 235 -18.48 -12.61 11.76
N LEU A 236 -18.12 -12.19 10.55
CA LEU A 236 -17.56 -10.86 10.29
C LEU A 236 -18.55 -9.75 10.66
N ARG A 237 -19.81 -9.89 10.30
CA ARG A 237 -20.83 -8.90 10.62
C ARG A 237 -21.02 -8.77 12.14
N LEU A 238 -21.06 -9.88 12.87
CA LEU A 238 -21.16 -9.85 14.33
C LEU A 238 -19.90 -9.29 14.97
N ALA A 239 -18.72 -9.64 14.49
CA ALA A 239 -17.44 -9.10 14.94
C ALA A 239 -17.37 -7.57 14.71
N GLN A 240 -17.83 -7.08 13.57
CA GLN A 240 -17.92 -5.67 13.26
C GLN A 240 -18.94 -4.94 14.15
N HIS A 241 -20.10 -5.54 14.41
CA HIS A 241 -21.12 -5.01 15.32
C HIS A 241 -20.59 -4.88 16.74
N LEU A 242 -19.71 -5.79 17.16
CA LEU A 242 -19.01 -5.76 18.46
C LEU A 242 -17.77 -4.83 18.47
N GLY A 243 -17.49 -4.10 17.39
CA GLY A 243 -16.48 -3.05 17.31
C GLY A 243 -15.05 -3.54 17.06
N MET A 244 -14.86 -4.75 16.53
CA MET A 244 -13.54 -5.22 16.11
C MET A 244 -12.99 -4.36 14.97
N SER A 245 -11.68 -4.08 14.98
CA SER A 245 -10.98 -3.30 13.97
C SER A 245 -10.87 -4.04 12.63
N ASP A 246 -10.65 -3.30 11.54
CA ASP A 246 -10.46 -3.88 10.20
C ASP A 246 -9.31 -4.89 10.15
N GLU A 247 -8.25 -4.68 10.94
CA GLU A 247 -7.13 -5.60 11.03
C GLU A 247 -7.55 -6.92 11.71
N GLU A 248 -8.29 -6.86 12.80
CA GLU A 248 -8.82 -8.03 13.48
C GLU A 248 -9.82 -8.79 12.60
N LEU A 249 -10.69 -8.07 11.86
CA LEU A 249 -11.66 -8.68 10.94
C LEU A 249 -11.00 -9.54 9.86
N VAL A 250 -9.82 -9.16 9.36
CA VAL A 250 -9.05 -9.99 8.42
C VAL A 250 -8.71 -11.34 9.05
N HIS A 251 -8.29 -11.36 10.31
CA HIS A 251 -7.93 -12.57 11.02
C HIS A 251 -9.16 -13.41 11.40
N VAL A 252 -10.24 -12.77 11.79
CA VAL A 252 -11.54 -13.43 12.04
C VAL A 252 -12.02 -14.16 10.77
N ARG A 253 -11.97 -13.49 9.60
CA ARG A 253 -12.35 -14.12 8.32
C ARG A 253 -11.50 -15.36 8.02
N ARG A 254 -10.18 -15.26 8.14
CA ARG A 254 -9.26 -16.38 7.90
C ARG A 254 -9.49 -17.52 8.87
N GLY A 255 -9.68 -17.21 10.15
CA GLY A 255 -9.98 -18.19 11.18
C GLY A 255 -11.29 -18.90 10.93
N ALA A 256 -12.35 -18.18 10.58
CA ALA A 256 -13.64 -18.75 10.25
C ALA A 256 -13.60 -19.67 9.01
N LEU A 257 -12.82 -19.32 7.97
CA LEU A 257 -12.60 -20.17 6.80
C LEU A 257 -11.84 -21.47 7.13
N LEU A 258 -10.94 -21.40 8.11
CA LEU A 258 -10.05 -22.50 8.48
C LEU A 258 -10.46 -23.22 9.78
N HIS A 259 -11.63 -22.90 10.36
CA HIS A 259 -12.05 -23.45 11.66
C HIS A 259 -11.89 -24.98 11.73
N ASP A 260 -12.27 -25.65 10.70
CA ASP A 260 -12.29 -27.10 10.57
C ASP A 260 -11.06 -27.70 9.87
N ILE A 261 -10.02 -26.91 9.52
CA ILE A 261 -8.87 -27.39 8.74
C ILE A 261 -8.18 -28.61 9.40
N GLY A 262 -8.26 -28.73 10.71
CA GLY A 262 -7.72 -29.87 11.46
C GLY A 262 -8.42 -31.19 11.18
N LYS A 263 -9.60 -31.21 10.60
CA LYS A 263 -10.27 -32.44 10.14
C LYS A 263 -9.45 -33.17 9.07
N MET A 264 -8.49 -32.49 8.43
CA MET A 264 -7.50 -33.13 7.58
C MET A 264 -6.67 -34.21 8.30
N GLY A 265 -6.53 -34.09 9.61
CA GLY A 265 -5.84 -35.10 10.46
C GLY A 265 -6.74 -36.25 10.91
N VAL A 266 -8.06 -36.16 10.71
CA VAL A 266 -9.01 -37.21 11.13
C VAL A 266 -9.06 -38.31 10.07
N PRO A 267 -8.97 -39.62 10.43
CA PRO A 267 -9.09 -40.71 9.49
C PRO A 267 -10.44 -40.77 8.77
N ASP A 268 -10.45 -41.12 7.47
CA ASP A 268 -11.68 -41.18 6.65
C ASP A 268 -12.74 -42.13 7.22
N ARG A 269 -12.35 -43.22 7.86
CA ARG A 269 -13.29 -44.16 8.53
C ARG A 269 -14.10 -43.50 9.64
N ILE A 270 -13.61 -42.40 10.23
CA ILE A 270 -14.31 -41.64 11.27
C ILE A 270 -15.02 -40.45 10.62
N LEU A 271 -14.33 -39.66 9.83
CA LEU A 271 -14.87 -38.45 9.20
C LEU A 271 -16.07 -38.74 8.30
N LEU A 272 -16.00 -39.83 7.53
CA LEU A 272 -17.03 -40.22 6.56
C LEU A 272 -17.95 -41.37 7.06
N LYS A 273 -17.94 -41.66 8.36
CA LYS A 273 -18.73 -42.75 8.93
C LYS A 273 -20.24 -42.51 8.70
N PRO A 274 -20.95 -43.44 8.04
CA PRO A 274 -22.40 -43.35 7.86
C PRO A 274 -23.13 -43.74 9.14
N GLY A 275 -23.21 -42.87 10.13
CA GLY A 275 -23.87 -43.12 11.41
C GLY A 275 -23.19 -42.38 12.58
N PRO A 276 -23.72 -42.55 13.80
CA PRO A 276 -23.13 -41.90 14.98
C PRO A 276 -21.71 -42.44 15.28
N LEU A 277 -20.85 -41.56 15.75
CA LEU A 277 -19.54 -41.93 16.25
C LEU A 277 -19.69 -42.56 17.64
N ASP A 278 -18.87 -43.58 17.95
CA ASP A 278 -18.70 -44.06 19.31
C ASP A 278 -17.75 -43.18 20.13
N GLU A 279 -17.54 -43.47 21.41
CA GLU A 279 -16.74 -42.59 22.30
C GLU A 279 -15.28 -42.52 21.87
N GLU A 280 -14.67 -43.61 21.43
CA GLU A 280 -13.25 -43.63 20.94
C GLU A 280 -13.12 -42.82 19.66
N GLU A 281 -14.07 -42.91 18.76
CA GLU A 281 -14.12 -42.12 17.52
C GLU A 281 -14.35 -40.61 17.83
N TRP A 282 -15.19 -40.30 18.81
CA TRP A 282 -15.41 -38.94 19.28
C TRP A 282 -14.12 -38.34 19.91
N GLU A 283 -13.34 -39.11 20.67
CA GLU A 283 -12.05 -38.68 21.18
C GLU A 283 -11.10 -38.24 20.05
N ILE A 284 -11.09 -38.98 18.95
CA ILE A 284 -10.27 -38.65 17.76
C ILE A 284 -10.85 -37.42 17.04
N MET A 285 -12.18 -37.34 16.87
CA MET A 285 -12.83 -36.20 16.23
C MET A 285 -12.55 -34.90 16.99
N ARG A 286 -12.62 -34.91 18.32
CA ARG A 286 -12.32 -33.76 19.18
C ARG A 286 -10.88 -33.28 19.11
N GLN A 287 -9.96 -34.02 18.46
CA GLN A 287 -8.59 -33.59 18.24
C GLN A 287 -8.42 -32.60 17.09
N HIS A 288 -9.42 -32.41 16.22
CA HIS A 288 -9.24 -31.53 15.06
C HIS A 288 -8.86 -30.07 15.42
N PRO A 289 -9.29 -29.44 16.54
CA PRO A 289 -8.76 -28.12 16.90
C PRO A 289 -7.27 -28.15 17.23
N VAL A 290 -6.77 -29.25 17.83
CA VAL A 290 -5.34 -29.45 18.10
C VAL A 290 -4.58 -29.66 16.80
N TYR A 291 -5.11 -30.42 15.87
CA TYR A 291 -4.51 -30.58 14.54
C TYR A 291 -4.52 -29.26 13.76
N ALA A 292 -5.56 -28.47 13.84
CA ALA A 292 -5.61 -27.13 13.27
C ALA A 292 -4.49 -26.24 13.84
N PHE A 293 -4.29 -26.26 15.16
CA PHE A 293 -3.17 -25.55 15.81
C PHE A 293 -1.82 -26.02 15.27
N GLN A 294 -1.57 -27.34 15.20
CA GLN A 294 -0.31 -27.90 14.70
C GLN A 294 -0.07 -27.51 13.23
N PHE A 295 -1.11 -27.43 12.43
CA PHE A 295 -1.03 -27.06 11.03
C PHE A 295 -0.78 -25.56 10.81
N ILE A 296 -1.48 -24.69 11.55
CA ILE A 296 -1.46 -23.24 11.35
C ILE A 296 -0.32 -22.56 12.13
N ALA A 297 0.00 -22.97 13.35
CA ALA A 297 0.97 -22.30 14.22
C ALA A 297 2.38 -22.11 13.61
N PRO A 298 2.91 -23.05 12.77
CA PRO A 298 4.18 -22.85 12.07
C PRO A 298 4.17 -21.74 11.03
N ILE A 299 2.98 -21.26 10.59
CA ILE A 299 2.81 -20.27 9.55
C ILE A 299 2.63 -18.89 10.20
N PRO A 300 3.66 -18.00 10.25
CA PRO A 300 3.60 -16.75 11.01
C PRO A 300 2.44 -15.85 10.60
N PHE A 301 2.13 -15.82 9.31
CA PHE A 301 1.06 -15.02 8.72
C PHE A 301 -0.35 -15.45 9.19
N LEU A 302 -0.55 -16.71 9.56
CA LEU A 302 -1.83 -17.27 9.99
C LEU A 302 -2.00 -17.35 11.52
N ARG A 303 -0.93 -17.14 12.28
CA ARG A 303 -1.01 -17.20 13.75
C ARG A 303 -2.11 -16.36 14.37
N PRO A 304 -2.36 -15.10 13.92
CA PRO A 304 -3.44 -14.29 14.47
C PRO A 304 -4.86 -14.85 14.16
N ALA A 305 -4.98 -15.75 13.19
CA ALA A 305 -6.24 -16.40 12.83
C ALA A 305 -6.51 -17.68 13.63
N LEU A 306 -5.57 -18.13 14.49
CA LEU A 306 -5.67 -19.37 15.26
C LEU A 306 -6.78 -19.40 16.30
N ASP A 307 -7.23 -18.24 16.75
CA ASP A 307 -8.22 -18.13 17.81
C ASP A 307 -9.48 -18.93 17.52
N ILE A 308 -9.99 -18.89 16.31
CA ILE A 308 -11.17 -19.63 15.91
C ILE A 308 -10.87 -21.13 15.72
N PRO A 309 -9.92 -21.56 14.84
CA PRO A 309 -9.65 -22.98 14.63
C PRO A 309 -9.28 -23.76 15.89
N TYR A 310 -8.65 -23.10 16.86
CA TYR A 310 -8.17 -23.76 18.07
C TYR A 310 -9.16 -23.70 19.25
N ALA A 311 -10.17 -22.80 19.20
CA ALA A 311 -11.03 -22.55 20.36
C ALA A 311 -12.54 -22.51 20.02
N HIS A 312 -12.97 -22.85 18.79
CA HIS A 312 -14.39 -22.75 18.41
C HIS A 312 -15.30 -23.77 19.11
N HIS A 313 -14.75 -24.81 19.73
CA HIS A 313 -15.46 -25.77 20.57
C HIS A 313 -15.36 -25.50 22.06
N GLU A 314 -14.63 -24.45 22.47
CA GLU A 314 -14.64 -24.02 23.86
C GLU A 314 -16.03 -23.49 24.23
N ARG A 315 -16.44 -23.75 25.48
CA ARG A 315 -17.74 -23.36 26.01
C ARG A 315 -17.57 -22.36 27.14
N TRP A 316 -18.50 -21.44 27.26
CA TRP A 316 -18.43 -20.38 28.24
C TRP A 316 -18.27 -20.88 29.69
N ASP A 317 -18.90 -22.00 30.03
CA ASP A 317 -18.83 -22.67 31.33
C ASP A 317 -17.54 -23.48 31.56
N GLY A 318 -16.70 -23.64 30.53
CA GLY A 318 -15.46 -24.41 30.58
C GLY A 318 -15.62 -25.91 30.32
N SER A 319 -16.83 -26.37 29.95
CA SER A 319 -17.05 -27.79 29.57
C SER A 319 -16.64 -28.09 28.14
N GLY A 320 -16.05 -27.13 27.42
CA GLY A 320 -15.60 -27.27 26.04
C GLY A 320 -14.22 -27.93 25.91
N ASP A 321 -13.79 -28.08 24.67
CA ASP A 321 -12.50 -28.66 24.31
C ASP A 321 -11.78 -27.78 23.26
N PRO A 322 -10.45 -27.91 23.10
CA PRO A 322 -9.53 -28.89 23.69
C PRO A 322 -8.88 -28.46 25.01
N ARG A 323 -9.05 -27.22 25.48
CA ARG A 323 -8.33 -26.65 26.61
C ARG A 323 -9.22 -26.45 27.87
N GLY A 324 -10.54 -26.49 27.72
CA GLY A 324 -11.47 -26.20 28.80
C GLY A 324 -11.39 -24.75 29.28
N LEU A 325 -11.21 -23.82 28.35
CA LEU A 325 -11.18 -22.39 28.66
C LEU A 325 -12.54 -21.90 29.13
N GLN A 326 -12.53 -20.99 30.12
CA GLN A 326 -13.77 -20.44 30.67
C GLN A 326 -13.90 -18.95 30.38
N ARG A 327 -15.10 -18.52 30.08
CA ARG A 327 -15.47 -17.10 30.01
C ARG A 327 -14.54 -16.31 29.10
N GLU A 328 -14.01 -15.19 29.61
CA GLU A 328 -13.14 -14.26 28.89
C GLU A 328 -11.75 -14.83 28.55
N LEU A 329 -11.39 -16.01 29.07
CA LEU A 329 -10.19 -16.73 28.66
C LEU A 329 -10.35 -17.31 27.24
N ILE A 330 -11.59 -17.50 26.78
CA ILE A 330 -11.88 -17.87 25.39
C ILE A 330 -11.62 -16.62 24.51
N PRO A 331 -10.82 -16.71 23.45
CA PRO A 331 -10.58 -15.58 22.56
C PRO A 331 -11.88 -14.97 22.01
N PRO A 332 -12.01 -13.64 21.92
CA PRO A 332 -13.23 -12.98 21.43
C PRO A 332 -13.74 -13.52 20.08
N ALA A 333 -12.82 -13.72 19.12
CA ALA A 333 -13.17 -14.26 17.82
C ALA A 333 -13.80 -15.66 17.87
N ALA A 334 -13.32 -16.52 18.77
CA ALA A 334 -13.86 -17.87 18.96
C ALA A 334 -15.25 -17.82 19.63
N ARG A 335 -15.48 -16.92 20.61
CA ARG A 335 -16.79 -16.72 21.22
C ARG A 335 -17.83 -16.26 20.23
N ILE A 336 -17.46 -15.33 19.33
CA ILE A 336 -18.30 -14.85 18.24
C ILE A 336 -18.63 -15.98 17.26
N PHE A 337 -17.60 -16.70 16.82
CA PHE A 337 -17.73 -17.80 15.88
C PHE A 337 -18.65 -18.90 16.39
N ALA A 338 -18.53 -19.32 17.65
CA ALA A 338 -19.31 -20.40 18.25
C ALA A 338 -20.84 -20.14 18.18
N VAL A 339 -21.27 -18.89 18.40
CA VAL A 339 -22.69 -18.51 18.28
C VAL A 339 -23.17 -18.65 16.83
N VAL A 340 -22.36 -18.14 15.87
CA VAL A 340 -22.70 -18.13 14.45
C VAL A 340 -22.70 -19.54 13.87
N ASP A 341 -21.73 -20.36 14.22
CA ASP A 341 -21.62 -21.74 13.74
C ASP A 341 -22.83 -22.59 14.19
N VAL A 342 -23.21 -22.50 15.46
CA VAL A 342 -24.41 -23.17 15.97
C VAL A 342 -25.68 -22.63 15.33
N TYR A 343 -25.79 -21.31 15.10
CA TYR A 343 -26.93 -20.73 14.41
C TYR A 343 -27.07 -21.28 12.98
N ASP A 344 -25.98 -21.28 12.20
CA ASP A 344 -25.99 -21.85 10.84
C ASP A 344 -26.30 -23.35 10.86
N ALA A 345 -25.73 -24.08 11.81
CA ALA A 345 -26.03 -25.49 11.99
C ALA A 345 -27.52 -25.75 12.30
N LEU A 346 -28.17 -24.90 13.10
CA LEU A 346 -29.57 -25.02 13.46
C LEU A 346 -30.51 -24.65 12.28
N THR A 347 -30.16 -23.62 11.52
CA THR A 347 -30.97 -23.08 10.41
C THR A 347 -30.70 -23.74 9.06
N SER A 348 -29.74 -24.68 8.99
CA SER A 348 -29.42 -25.43 7.77
C SER A 348 -30.03 -26.87 7.82
N ASN A 349 -30.49 -27.37 6.64
CA ASN A 349 -30.89 -28.76 6.52
C ASN A 349 -29.69 -29.69 6.63
N ARG A 350 -29.78 -30.68 7.51
CA ARG A 350 -28.78 -31.76 7.63
C ARG A 350 -29.42 -33.10 7.27
N PRO A 351 -28.65 -34.12 6.86
CA PRO A 351 -29.24 -35.42 6.43
C PRO A 351 -30.20 -36.03 7.44
N TYR A 352 -30.04 -35.73 8.71
CA TYR A 352 -30.80 -36.30 9.82
C TYR A 352 -31.75 -35.30 10.52
N ARG A 353 -31.78 -34.02 10.10
CA ARG A 353 -32.56 -32.98 10.76
C ARG A 353 -32.96 -31.88 9.77
N LYS A 354 -34.25 -31.50 9.77
CA LYS A 354 -34.74 -30.31 9.08
C LYS A 354 -34.23 -29.04 9.76
N ALA A 355 -34.04 -27.98 8.97
CA ALA A 355 -33.71 -26.65 9.49
C ALA A 355 -34.82 -26.16 10.45
N LEU A 356 -34.40 -25.53 11.54
CA LEU A 356 -35.26 -24.73 12.41
C LEU A 356 -35.52 -23.37 11.77
N SER A 357 -36.61 -22.73 12.18
CA SER A 357 -36.79 -21.31 11.87
C SER A 357 -35.75 -20.44 12.56
N ALA A 358 -35.52 -19.24 12.02
CA ALA A 358 -34.60 -18.29 12.64
C ALA A 358 -34.99 -17.97 14.10
N GLU A 359 -36.28 -17.85 14.39
CA GLU A 359 -36.81 -17.59 15.72
C GLU A 359 -36.55 -18.75 16.69
N GLU A 360 -36.74 -19.98 16.27
CA GLU A 360 -36.43 -21.19 17.07
C GLU A 360 -34.93 -21.32 17.33
N ALA A 361 -34.08 -21.03 16.33
CA ALA A 361 -32.63 -21.07 16.51
C ALA A 361 -32.13 -19.97 17.49
N LEU A 362 -32.66 -18.76 17.39
CA LEU A 362 -32.35 -17.68 18.35
C LEU A 362 -32.81 -18.01 19.75
N ALA A 363 -34.02 -18.61 19.93
CA ALA A 363 -34.49 -19.04 21.21
C ALA A 363 -33.56 -20.08 21.85
N HIS A 364 -33.09 -21.05 21.05
CA HIS A 364 -32.14 -22.06 21.51
C HIS A 364 -30.80 -21.41 21.94
N ILE A 365 -30.26 -20.48 21.16
CA ILE A 365 -29.00 -19.75 21.48
C ILE A 365 -29.17 -18.96 22.78
N ARG A 366 -30.30 -18.29 22.99
CA ARG A 366 -30.61 -17.56 24.22
C ARG A 366 -30.65 -18.49 25.45
N GLU A 367 -31.28 -19.67 25.35
CA GLU A 367 -31.33 -20.67 26.41
C GLU A 367 -29.93 -21.16 26.80
N GLN A 368 -28.99 -21.18 25.87
CA GLN A 368 -27.60 -21.61 26.09
C GLN A 368 -26.65 -20.46 26.47
N SER A 369 -27.17 -19.23 26.63
CA SER A 369 -26.40 -18.07 27.10
C SER A 369 -25.87 -18.28 28.51
N GLY A 370 -24.58 -18.02 28.72
CA GLY A 370 -23.89 -18.26 30.00
C GLY A 370 -23.49 -19.72 30.27
N ILE A 371 -23.88 -20.65 29.40
CA ILE A 371 -23.49 -22.07 29.44
C ILE A 371 -22.56 -22.37 28.28
N LEU A 372 -23.07 -22.40 27.05
CA LEU A 372 -22.27 -22.63 25.85
C LEU A 372 -21.68 -21.32 25.33
N PHE A 373 -22.43 -20.22 25.39
CA PHE A 373 -22.12 -18.97 24.73
C PHE A 373 -21.89 -17.82 25.69
N ASP A 374 -21.04 -16.88 25.28
CA ASP A 374 -20.86 -15.59 25.96
C ASP A 374 -22.16 -14.78 25.92
N PRO A 375 -22.70 -14.39 27.10
CA PRO A 375 -23.95 -13.61 27.16
C PRO A 375 -23.89 -12.28 26.40
N GLN A 376 -22.72 -11.62 26.32
CA GLN A 376 -22.56 -10.37 25.58
C GLN A 376 -22.63 -10.60 24.06
N VAL A 377 -22.02 -11.69 23.59
CA VAL A 377 -22.07 -12.07 22.18
C VAL A 377 -23.48 -12.46 21.77
N VAL A 378 -24.20 -13.21 22.62
CA VAL A 378 -25.61 -13.60 22.37
C VAL A 378 -26.50 -12.36 22.26
N ALA A 379 -26.38 -11.40 23.19
CA ALA A 379 -27.16 -10.17 23.14
C ALA A 379 -26.88 -9.34 21.88
N ALA A 380 -25.62 -9.18 21.51
CA ALA A 380 -25.24 -8.48 20.30
C ALA A 380 -25.71 -9.19 19.02
N PHE A 381 -25.71 -10.53 19.02
CA PHE A 381 -26.22 -11.31 17.90
C PHE A 381 -27.74 -11.13 17.71
N GLU A 382 -28.50 -11.16 18.78
CA GLU A 382 -29.95 -10.91 18.75
C GLU A 382 -30.27 -9.48 18.26
N GLU A 383 -29.53 -8.47 18.74
CA GLU A 383 -29.68 -7.08 18.30
C GLU A 383 -29.39 -6.95 16.79
N MET A 384 -28.29 -7.55 16.33
CA MET A 384 -27.92 -7.54 14.91
C MET A 384 -28.99 -8.22 14.04
N MET A 385 -29.51 -9.37 14.46
CA MET A 385 -30.53 -10.10 13.71
C MET A 385 -31.89 -9.39 13.72
N ALA A 386 -32.21 -8.61 14.75
CA ALA A 386 -33.46 -7.82 14.83
C ALA A 386 -33.47 -6.61 13.88
N THR A 387 -32.28 -6.08 13.52
CA THR A 387 -32.13 -4.92 12.62
C THR A 387 -32.15 -5.32 11.14
N GLU A 388 -32.13 -6.60 10.81
CA GLU A 388 -32.24 -7.05 9.41
C GLU A 388 -33.68 -6.94 8.89
N PRO A 389 -33.86 -6.41 7.67
CA PRO A 389 -35.14 -6.49 7.00
C PRO A 389 -35.48 -7.99 6.81
N ARG A 390 -36.62 -8.41 7.35
CA ARG A 390 -37.15 -9.76 7.11
C ARG A 390 -37.50 -9.88 5.62
N GLU A 391 -36.69 -10.64 4.85
CA GLU A 391 -37.03 -11.01 3.48
C GLU A 391 -38.19 -12.03 3.45
#